data_7844955191bd40d356adacb0a1f8d7f9
#
_entry.id   7844955191bd40d356adacb0a1f8d7f9
#
_cell.length_a   1.000
_cell.length_b   1.000
_cell.length_c   1.000
_cell.angle_alpha   90.00
_cell.angle_beta   90.00
_cell.angle_gamma   90.00
#
_symmetry.space_group_name_H-M   'P 1'
#
loop_
_entity.id
_entity.type
_entity.pdbx_description
1 polymer ?
#
loop_
_entity_poly.entity_id
_entity_poly.type
_entity_poly.pdbx_seq_one_letter_code
_entity_poly.pdbx_strand_id
1 'polypeptide(L)'
;VISAINSRPRGSVQTFDYFGHSNRHCFLLDYSGAIMAACTVWLHERDLGKIRGSIFAKDAYCKSWGCHTAESMSKVWKSQFGHKLEGAMGKTDYTVVGQGKMPIGEGWVR
;
A
#
# COMPACT_ATOMS: atom_id res chain seq x y z
N VAL A 1 -12.00 -0.72 -5.94
CA VAL A 1 -10.52 -0.68 -5.96
C VAL A 1 -9.95 -1.93 -6.62
N ILE A 2 -10.33 -3.10 -6.15
CA ILE A 2 -9.82 -4.37 -6.72
C ILE A 2 -10.16 -4.47 -8.19
N SER A 3 -11.38 -4.11 -8.59
CA SER A 3 -11.80 -4.13 -9.99
C SER A 3 -10.94 -3.21 -10.86
N ALA A 4 -10.65 -2.00 -10.38
CA ALA A 4 -9.82 -1.06 -11.10
C ALA A 4 -8.39 -1.58 -11.27
N ILE A 5 -7.83 -2.18 -10.23
CA ILE A 5 -6.50 -2.80 -10.28
C ILE A 5 -6.49 -3.96 -11.28
N ASN A 6 -7.49 -4.84 -11.20
CA ASN A 6 -7.58 -6.02 -12.08
C ASN A 6 -7.84 -5.68 -13.54
N SER A 7 -8.26 -4.44 -13.84
CA SER A 7 -8.44 -3.98 -15.21
C SER A 7 -7.13 -3.68 -15.92
N ARG A 8 -6.01 -3.65 -15.21
CA ARG A 8 -4.70 -3.40 -15.82
C ARG A 8 -4.28 -4.57 -16.70
N PRO A 9 -3.66 -4.29 -17.86
CA PRO A 9 -3.15 -5.36 -18.71
C PRO A 9 -2.08 -6.19 -18.02
N ARG A 10 -1.92 -7.42 -18.47
CA ARG A 10 -0.90 -8.33 -17.96
C ARG A 10 0.50 -7.72 -18.12
N GLY A 11 1.28 -7.73 -17.03
CA GLY A 11 2.66 -7.23 -17.02
C GLY A 11 2.80 -5.72 -17.15
N SER A 12 1.70 -4.95 -17.06
CA SER A 12 1.72 -3.51 -17.31
C SER A 12 2.10 -2.67 -16.09
N VAL A 13 1.99 -3.22 -14.88
CA VAL A 13 2.25 -2.47 -13.64
C VAL A 13 3.72 -2.60 -13.27
N GLN A 14 4.50 -1.56 -13.53
CA GLN A 14 5.92 -1.50 -13.19
C GLN A 14 6.15 -0.92 -11.81
N THR A 15 5.30 0.00 -11.38
CA THR A 15 5.36 0.58 -10.03
C THR A 15 3.98 0.59 -9.42
N PHE A 16 3.95 0.33 -8.13
CA PHE A 16 2.75 0.50 -7.31
C PHE A 16 3.13 1.32 -6.08
N ASP A 17 2.52 2.48 -5.95
CA ASP A 17 2.74 3.35 -4.79
C ASP A 17 1.40 3.61 -4.10
N TYR A 18 1.35 3.39 -2.80
CA TYR A 18 0.21 3.77 -1.99
C TYR A 18 0.57 4.96 -1.11
N PHE A 19 -0.18 6.04 -1.26
CA PHE A 19 -0.11 7.22 -0.39
C PHE A 19 -1.44 7.34 0.35
N GLY A 20 -1.39 7.34 1.66
CA GLY A 20 -2.60 7.48 2.45
C GLY A 20 -2.48 6.85 3.83
N HIS A 21 -3.59 6.82 4.53
CA HIS A 21 -3.66 6.18 5.83
C HIS A 21 -3.64 4.67 5.72
N SER A 22 -3.02 4.04 6.70
CA SER A 22 -2.93 2.58 6.76
C SER A 22 -2.68 2.13 8.19
N ASN A 23 -2.92 0.85 8.43
CA ASN A 23 -2.43 0.14 9.60
C ASN A 23 -1.61 -1.06 9.12
N ARG A 24 -1.17 -1.93 10.05
CA ARG A 24 -0.33 -3.08 9.68
C ARG A 24 -1.00 -4.05 8.72
N HIS A 25 -2.34 -4.05 8.62
CA HIS A 25 -3.11 -5.03 7.85
C HIS A 25 -3.88 -4.42 6.67
N CYS A 26 -4.08 -3.10 6.64
CA CYS A 26 -4.98 -2.47 5.67
C CYS A 26 -4.43 -1.18 5.09
N PHE A 27 -4.76 -0.95 3.82
CA PHE A 27 -4.79 0.40 3.26
C PHE A 27 -6.20 0.98 3.50
N LEU A 28 -6.28 2.16 4.08
CA LEU A 28 -7.54 2.82 4.43
C LEU A 28 -7.89 3.83 3.32
N LEU A 29 -8.84 3.46 2.47
CA LEU A 29 -9.10 4.16 1.21
C LEU A 29 -10.16 5.25 1.32
N ASP A 30 -11.03 5.16 2.34
CA ASP A 30 -12.09 6.13 2.60
C ASP A 30 -11.91 6.66 4.02
N TYR A 31 -10.86 7.45 4.20
CA TYR A 31 -10.56 8.04 5.50
C TYR A 31 -10.99 9.49 5.50
N SER A 32 -12.21 9.76 5.97
CA SER A 32 -12.63 11.13 6.21
C SER A 32 -12.07 11.59 7.54
N GLY A 33 -11.23 12.62 7.53
CA GLY A 33 -10.45 13.04 8.68
C GLY A 33 -11.22 13.55 9.89
N ALA A 34 -12.55 13.63 9.84
CA ALA A 34 -13.35 14.15 10.95
C ALA A 34 -13.62 13.08 12.02
N ILE A 35 -13.74 11.80 11.64
CA ILE A 35 -14.03 10.71 12.58
C ILE A 35 -13.22 9.48 12.13
N MET A 36 -12.20 9.14 12.90
CA MET A 36 -11.28 8.03 12.56
C MET A 36 -11.98 6.67 12.44
N ALA A 37 -13.09 6.47 13.13
CA ALA A 37 -13.85 5.24 13.08
C ALA A 37 -14.73 5.11 11.83
N ALA A 38 -14.77 6.13 10.98
CA ALA A 38 -15.70 6.19 9.84
C ALA A 38 -15.11 5.65 8.54
N CYS A 39 -13.94 5.04 8.57
CA CYS A 39 -13.39 4.41 7.36
C CYS A 39 -14.21 3.17 7.01
N THR A 40 -14.94 3.25 5.90
CA THR A 40 -15.81 2.16 5.42
C THR A 40 -15.24 1.43 4.22
N VAL A 41 -14.20 1.99 3.58
CA VAL A 41 -13.56 1.38 2.41
C VAL A 41 -12.09 1.14 2.72
N TRP A 42 -11.66 -0.11 2.65
CA TRP A 42 -10.28 -0.48 2.88
C TRP A 42 -9.87 -1.64 1.98
N LEU A 43 -8.55 -1.79 1.80
CA LEU A 43 -7.96 -2.97 1.20
C LEU A 43 -7.20 -3.71 2.31
N HIS A 44 -7.80 -4.79 2.80
CA HIS A 44 -7.20 -5.63 3.83
C HIS A 44 -6.22 -6.62 3.19
N GLU A 45 -5.16 -6.98 3.90
CA GLU A 45 -4.17 -7.94 3.38
C GLU A 45 -4.79 -9.30 3.02
N ARG A 46 -5.87 -9.71 3.68
CA ARG A 46 -6.60 -10.94 3.36
C ARG A 46 -7.30 -10.88 2.00
N ASP A 47 -7.51 -9.68 1.46
CA ASP A 47 -8.19 -9.48 0.17
C ASP A 47 -7.21 -9.42 -1.00
N LEU A 48 -5.91 -9.48 -0.75
CA LEU A 48 -4.89 -9.43 -1.81
C LEU A 48 -5.02 -10.61 -2.79
N GLY A 49 -5.54 -11.74 -2.34
CA GLY A 49 -5.80 -12.89 -3.20
C GLY A 49 -6.84 -12.62 -4.29
N LYS A 50 -7.64 -11.57 -4.17
CA LYS A 50 -8.61 -11.15 -5.18
C LYS A 50 -7.98 -10.33 -6.30
N ILE A 51 -6.74 -9.90 -6.13
CA ILE A 51 -5.98 -9.14 -7.13
C ILE A 51 -5.19 -10.11 -7.98
N ARG A 52 -5.26 -9.92 -9.32
CA ARG A 52 -4.49 -10.73 -10.25
C ARG A 52 -3.03 -10.32 -10.21
N GLY A 53 -2.17 -11.21 -9.71
CA GLY A 53 -0.73 -10.94 -9.66
C GLY A 53 -0.08 -10.79 -11.04
N SER A 54 -0.72 -11.33 -12.08
CA SER A 54 -0.20 -11.25 -13.45
C SER A 54 -0.16 -9.83 -14.03
N ILE A 55 -0.81 -8.86 -13.39
CA ILE A 55 -0.72 -7.45 -13.81
C ILE A 55 0.67 -6.86 -13.59
N PHE A 56 1.43 -7.37 -12.62
CA PHE A 56 2.74 -6.83 -12.29
C PHE A 56 3.78 -7.22 -13.32
N ALA A 57 4.61 -6.25 -13.70
CA ALA A 57 5.80 -6.51 -14.49
C ALA A 57 6.78 -7.39 -13.68
N LYS A 58 7.67 -8.08 -14.38
CA LYS A 58 8.62 -9.00 -13.73
C LYS A 58 9.48 -8.31 -12.68
N ASP A 59 9.85 -7.06 -12.91
CA ASP A 59 10.69 -6.24 -12.05
C ASP A 59 9.91 -5.13 -11.33
N ALA A 60 8.62 -5.34 -11.11
CA ALA A 60 7.77 -4.33 -10.49
C ALA A 60 8.29 -3.89 -9.12
N TYR A 61 8.24 -2.60 -8.87
CA TYR A 61 8.59 -2.00 -7.58
C TYR A 61 7.32 -1.55 -6.88
N CYS A 62 7.11 -2.07 -5.68
CA CYS A 62 5.91 -1.77 -4.89
C CYS A 62 6.32 -1.07 -3.59
N LYS A 63 5.66 0.02 -3.27
CA LYS A 63 5.92 0.77 -2.03
C LYS A 63 4.63 1.30 -1.43
N SER A 64 4.50 1.14 -0.14
CA SER A 64 3.48 1.81 0.66
C SER A 64 4.13 2.91 1.48
N TRP A 65 3.62 4.11 1.34
CA TRP A 65 4.02 5.28 2.14
C TRP A 65 3.17 5.42 3.40
N GLY A 66 2.22 4.52 3.60
CA GLY A 66 1.36 4.50 4.78
C GLY A 66 2.04 3.97 6.03
N CYS A 67 1.43 4.23 7.19
CA CYS A 67 1.95 3.79 8.48
C CYS A 67 1.88 2.27 8.63
N HIS A 68 2.87 1.69 9.31
CA HIS A 68 2.87 0.30 9.79
C HIS A 68 2.80 -0.80 8.72
N THR A 69 2.90 -0.49 7.43
CA THR A 69 2.66 -1.49 6.38
C THR A 69 3.77 -2.53 6.24
N ALA A 70 4.96 -2.28 6.77
CA ALA A 70 6.02 -3.29 6.81
C ALA A 70 5.80 -4.35 7.91
N GLU A 71 4.86 -4.13 8.83
CA GLU A 71 4.68 -5.01 9.99
C GLU A 71 3.89 -6.27 9.66
N SER A 72 2.98 -6.23 8.69
CA SER A 72 2.22 -7.40 8.24
C SER A 72 1.88 -7.36 6.75
N MET A 73 1.29 -6.26 6.26
CA MET A 73 0.84 -6.11 4.88
C MET A 73 1.93 -6.50 3.87
N SER A 74 3.17 -6.04 4.06
CA SER A 74 4.23 -6.32 3.09
C SER A 74 4.63 -7.79 3.04
N LYS A 75 4.47 -8.52 4.14
CA LYS A 75 4.73 -9.97 4.15
C LYS A 75 3.70 -10.72 3.34
N VAL A 76 2.43 -10.38 3.52
CA VAL A 76 1.33 -10.98 2.75
C VAL A 76 1.42 -10.61 1.28
N TRP A 77 1.78 -9.35 0.99
CA TRP A 77 1.99 -8.87 -0.38
C TRP A 77 3.03 -9.72 -1.11
N LYS A 78 4.20 -9.92 -0.50
CA LYS A 78 5.25 -10.73 -1.10
C LYS A 78 4.81 -12.18 -1.30
N SER A 79 4.14 -12.76 -0.33
CA SER A 79 3.62 -14.13 -0.43
C SER A 79 2.61 -14.26 -1.57
N GLN A 80 1.76 -13.26 -1.75
CA GLN A 80 0.71 -13.30 -2.76
C GLN A 80 1.22 -13.01 -4.18
N PHE A 81 2.12 -12.04 -4.33
CA PHE A 81 2.52 -11.53 -5.64
C PHE A 81 3.96 -11.87 -6.05
N GLY A 82 4.78 -12.36 -5.14
CA GLY A 82 6.19 -12.60 -5.41
C GLY A 82 7.05 -11.34 -5.51
N HIS A 83 6.46 -10.16 -5.25
CA HIS A 83 7.15 -8.87 -5.23
C HIS A 83 7.16 -8.32 -3.82
N LYS A 84 8.28 -7.72 -3.41
CA LYS A 84 8.37 -7.06 -2.12
C LYS A 84 7.55 -5.78 -2.12
N LEU A 85 6.86 -5.51 -1.01
CA LEU A 85 6.25 -4.21 -0.76
C LEU A 85 7.12 -3.49 0.27
N GLU A 86 7.83 -2.44 -0.15
CA GLU A 86 8.54 -1.58 0.79
C GLU A 86 7.52 -0.82 1.64
N GLY A 87 7.71 -0.78 2.93
CA GLY A 87 6.79 -0.13 3.84
C GLY A 87 7.49 0.38 5.09
N ALA A 88 6.75 1.09 5.93
CA ALA A 88 7.26 1.63 7.18
C ALA A 88 7.01 0.67 8.35
N MET A 89 8.01 0.55 9.21
CA MET A 89 7.85 -0.01 10.55
C MET A 89 7.51 1.15 11.47
N GLY A 90 6.25 1.33 11.78
CA GLY A 90 5.80 2.46 12.57
C GLY A 90 5.11 3.52 11.72
N LYS A 91 5.10 4.74 12.21
CA LYS A 91 4.35 5.85 11.61
C LYS A 91 5.09 6.51 10.46
N THR A 92 4.31 7.15 9.59
CA THR A 92 4.83 8.02 8.53
C THR A 92 4.33 9.44 8.76
N ASP A 93 5.17 10.41 8.38
CA ASP A 93 4.88 11.83 8.52
C ASP A 93 4.66 12.45 7.14
N TYR A 94 3.45 12.95 6.92
CA TYR A 94 3.06 13.59 5.66
C TYR A 94 3.15 15.12 5.72
N THR A 95 3.51 15.71 6.87
CA THR A 95 3.53 17.17 7.02
C THR A 95 4.49 17.85 6.05
N VAL A 96 5.56 17.16 5.67
CA VAL A 96 6.59 17.68 4.75
C VAL A 96 6.13 17.68 3.28
N VAL A 97 5.02 17.00 2.95
CA VAL A 97 4.53 16.92 1.58
C VAL A 97 4.13 18.30 1.06
N GLY A 98 3.57 19.16 1.92
CA GLY A 98 3.28 20.54 1.58
C GLY A 98 4.51 21.37 1.23
N GLN A 99 5.71 20.89 1.57
CA GLN A 99 7.01 21.51 1.25
C GLN A 99 7.65 20.88 0.01
N GLY A 100 6.94 20.04 -0.72
CA GLY A 100 7.45 19.33 -1.89
C GLY A 100 8.36 18.15 -1.57
N LYS A 101 8.31 17.61 -0.36
CA LYS A 101 9.13 16.47 0.07
C LYS A 101 8.27 15.22 0.19
N MET A 102 8.89 14.05 0.01
CA MET A 102 8.22 12.77 0.20
C MET A 102 7.98 12.52 1.70
N PRO A 103 6.94 11.73 2.06
CA PRO A 103 6.68 11.39 3.45
C PRO A 103 7.89 10.75 4.14
N ILE A 104 8.05 11.06 5.42
CA ILE A 104 9.14 10.53 6.24
C ILE A 104 8.60 9.38 7.06
N GLY A 105 9.24 8.21 6.97
CA GLY A 105 8.91 7.04 7.77
C GLY A 105 9.87 6.87 8.94
N GLU A 106 9.39 6.22 10.00
CA GLU A 106 10.24 5.88 11.16
C GLU A 106 11.25 4.78 10.83
N GLY A 107 10.95 3.92 9.87
CA GLY A 107 11.86 2.89 9.40
C GLY A 107 11.31 2.25 8.14
N TRP A 108 12.00 2.44 7.02
CA TRP A 108 11.63 1.83 5.75
C TRP A 108 12.21 0.42 5.65
N VAL A 109 11.37 -0.55 5.35
CA VAL A 109 11.76 -1.95 5.16
C VAL A 109 11.30 -2.42 3.78
N ARG A 110 12.22 -2.98 3.06
CA ARG A 110 11.94 -3.56 1.76
C ARG A 110 11.99 -5.09 1.78
#